data_92314ddb5587baf1dcc59b9dc8af32f0
#
_entry.id   92314ddb5587baf1dcc59b9dc8af32f0
#
_cell.length_a   1.000
_cell.length_b   1.000
_cell.length_c   1.000
_cell.angle_alpha   90.00
_cell.angle_beta   90.00
_cell.angle_gamma   90.00
#
_symmetry.space_group_name_H-M   'P 1'
#
loop_
_entity.id
_entity.type
_entity.pdbx_description
1 polymer ?
#
loop_
_entity_poly.entity_id
_entity_poly.type
_entity_poly.pdbx_seq_one_letter_code
_entity_poly.pdbx_strand_id
1 'polypeptide(L)'
;VILGGNNSIALGTCGTVTATASNTGGHLADATYSVICCPLTFDGMQWSSVANGVKLPYTRVNADGSTDTVQGFSGIKSSATGSLTVNGGTGLGSIAVSVAAIRGAFGYAWYLGTAGSETLAAITGAPATTLKYSAADAGGTQSDDVLPSSDTSQNALHFNGLLSQIVTSGSGGYWADLGGAALTTSGSGTGGIAEFDAAITSFYQNYRLVPDLIVM
;
A
#
# COMPACT_ATOMS: atom_id res chain seq x y z
N VAL A 1 12.06 9.35 18.29
CA VAL A 1 10.68 9.03 17.87
C VAL A 1 10.72 7.83 16.95
N ILE A 2 9.93 6.80 17.23
CA ILE A 2 9.78 5.63 16.36
C ILE A 2 8.56 5.90 15.46
N LEU A 3 8.76 6.00 14.15
CA LEU A 3 7.67 6.22 13.19
C LEU A 3 6.90 4.94 12.91
N GLY A 4 7.60 3.89 12.51
CA GLY A 4 7.04 2.56 12.24
C GLY A 4 6.93 1.70 13.49
N GLY A 5 7.00 0.41 13.33
CA GLY A 5 6.88 -0.60 14.37
C GLY A 5 5.58 -1.38 14.23
N ASN A 6 5.00 -1.82 15.35
CA ASN A 6 3.74 -2.56 15.28
C ASN A 6 2.63 -1.70 14.68
N ASN A 7 1.88 -2.24 13.72
CA ASN A 7 0.63 -1.65 13.27
C ASN A 7 -0.47 -1.98 14.29
N SER A 8 -1.07 -0.97 14.91
CA SER A 8 -2.08 -1.17 15.97
C SER A 8 -3.40 -1.73 15.46
N ILE A 9 -3.66 -1.59 14.17
CA ILE A 9 -4.84 -2.14 13.49
C ILE A 9 -4.40 -3.18 12.47
N ALA A 10 -5.12 -4.30 12.43
CA ALA A 10 -4.97 -5.28 11.37
C ALA A 10 -5.40 -4.65 10.03
N LEU A 11 -4.62 -4.85 8.97
CA LEU A 11 -4.97 -4.39 7.63
C LEU A 11 -6.11 -5.21 7.02
N GLY A 12 -6.23 -6.47 7.45
CA GLY A 12 -7.22 -7.39 6.92
C GLY A 12 -6.94 -7.79 5.47
N THR A 13 -8.01 -8.16 4.76
CA THR A 13 -7.93 -8.54 3.35
C THR A 13 -8.03 -7.32 2.45
N CYS A 14 -7.14 -7.24 1.47
CA CYS A 14 -7.25 -6.24 0.40
C CYS A 14 -8.58 -6.39 -0.32
N GLY A 15 -9.28 -5.29 -0.54
CA GLY A 15 -10.53 -5.27 -1.28
C GLY A 15 -10.36 -5.65 -2.76
N THR A 16 -11.47 -5.68 -3.47
CA THR A 16 -11.47 -5.98 -4.91
C THR A 16 -10.66 -4.94 -5.69
N VAL A 17 -9.74 -5.42 -6.52
CA VAL A 17 -9.01 -4.56 -7.45
C VAL A 17 -9.93 -4.15 -8.60
N THR A 18 -10.06 -2.85 -8.82
CA THR A 18 -10.63 -2.30 -10.05
C THR A 18 -9.50 -2.08 -11.04
N ALA A 19 -9.62 -2.64 -12.24
CA ALA A 19 -8.57 -2.57 -13.24
C ALA A 19 -9.13 -2.31 -14.63
N THR A 20 -8.42 -1.49 -15.42
CA THR A 20 -8.77 -1.16 -16.80
C THR A 20 -7.53 -1.25 -17.67
N ALA A 21 -7.56 -2.14 -18.67
CA ALA A 21 -6.51 -2.26 -19.65
C ALA A 21 -6.61 -1.16 -20.72
N SER A 22 -5.45 -0.70 -21.19
CA SER A 22 -5.27 0.22 -22.30
C SER A 22 -4.21 -0.32 -23.24
N ASN A 23 -4.40 -0.11 -24.53
CA ASN A 23 -3.43 -0.52 -25.58
C ASN A 23 -2.30 0.51 -25.77
N THR A 24 -2.27 1.56 -24.95
CA THR A 24 -1.28 2.65 -25.03
C THR A 24 -0.83 3.07 -23.62
N GLY A 25 0.21 3.87 -23.56
CA GLY A 25 0.63 4.55 -22.32
C GLY A 25 1.60 3.75 -21.45
N GLY A 26 2.09 2.61 -21.92
CA GLY A 26 3.06 1.77 -21.20
C GLY A 26 3.94 0.98 -22.14
N HIS A 27 4.39 -0.18 -21.66
CA HIS A 27 5.28 -1.12 -22.36
C HIS A 27 4.80 -2.57 -22.19
N LEU A 28 3.54 -2.79 -21.79
CA LEU A 28 3.00 -4.14 -21.70
C LEU A 28 2.79 -4.72 -23.08
N ALA A 29 3.28 -5.94 -23.27
CA ALA A 29 3.06 -6.72 -24.50
C ALA A 29 1.58 -7.12 -24.65
N ASP A 30 1.19 -7.47 -25.86
CA ASP A 30 -0.13 -8.01 -26.15
C ASP A 30 -0.28 -9.35 -25.44
N ALA A 31 -1.16 -9.39 -24.46
CA ALA A 31 -1.46 -10.58 -23.66
C ALA A 31 -2.72 -10.37 -22.82
N THR A 32 -3.16 -11.44 -22.19
CA THR A 32 -4.18 -11.39 -21.13
C THR A 32 -3.50 -11.41 -19.77
N TYR A 33 -3.81 -10.40 -18.98
CA TYR A 33 -3.24 -10.18 -17.66
C TYR A 33 -4.28 -10.38 -16.56
N SER A 34 -3.78 -10.59 -15.36
CA SER A 34 -4.50 -10.54 -14.09
C SER A 34 -3.68 -9.69 -13.10
N VAL A 35 -4.36 -9.07 -12.17
CA VAL A 35 -3.73 -8.21 -11.15
C VAL A 35 -4.19 -8.64 -9.76
N ILE A 36 -3.24 -8.67 -8.82
CA ILE A 36 -3.46 -8.87 -7.39
C ILE A 36 -2.83 -7.69 -6.65
N CYS A 37 -3.46 -7.26 -5.57
CA CYS A 37 -2.95 -6.22 -4.69
C CYS A 37 -2.76 -6.76 -3.27
N CYS A 38 -1.67 -6.37 -2.61
CA CYS A 38 -1.42 -6.67 -1.21
C CYS A 38 -1.12 -5.37 -0.44
N PRO A 39 -1.88 -5.06 0.64
CA PRO A 39 -1.64 -3.86 1.42
C PRO A 39 -0.44 -4.06 2.34
N LEU A 40 0.37 -3.02 2.49
CA LEU A 40 1.58 -3.02 3.30
C LEU A 40 1.47 -2.04 4.45
N THR A 41 2.02 -2.41 5.60
CA THR A 41 2.26 -1.49 6.71
C THR A 41 3.37 -0.51 6.35
N PHE A 42 3.66 0.46 7.22
CA PHE A 42 4.81 1.33 7.05
C PHE A 42 6.12 0.52 6.98
N ASP A 43 6.35 -0.39 7.93
CA ASP A 43 7.55 -1.25 7.94
C ASP A 43 7.57 -2.20 6.73
N GLY A 44 6.41 -2.76 6.36
CA GLY A 44 6.27 -3.58 5.17
C GLY A 44 6.70 -2.83 3.91
N MET A 45 6.27 -1.59 3.74
CA MET A 45 6.66 -0.74 2.61
C MET A 45 8.16 -0.40 2.63
N GLN A 46 8.70 -0.05 3.81
CA GLN A 46 10.12 0.33 3.95
C GLN A 46 11.10 -0.82 3.66
N TRP A 47 10.70 -2.05 4.02
CA TRP A 47 11.55 -3.25 3.86
C TRP A 47 11.28 -4.03 2.57
N SER A 48 10.37 -3.55 1.71
CA SER A 48 10.03 -4.18 0.44
C SER A 48 10.53 -3.38 -0.74
N SER A 49 10.84 -4.07 -1.82
CA SER A 49 11.13 -3.46 -3.12
C SER A 49 10.74 -4.41 -4.24
N VAL A 50 10.55 -3.90 -5.45
CA VAL A 50 10.20 -4.77 -6.60
C VAL A 50 11.27 -5.84 -6.79
N ALA A 51 12.55 -5.49 -6.70
CA ALA A 51 13.66 -6.42 -6.91
C ALA A 51 13.81 -7.46 -5.79
N ASN A 52 13.53 -7.09 -4.52
CA ASN A 52 13.70 -7.99 -3.37
C ASN A 52 12.40 -8.66 -2.92
N GLY A 53 11.28 -8.25 -3.50
CA GLY A 53 9.95 -8.71 -3.09
C GLY A 53 9.36 -7.95 -1.90
N VAL A 54 8.14 -8.30 -1.57
CA VAL A 54 7.48 -7.89 -0.32
C VAL A 54 8.14 -8.62 0.84
N LYS A 55 8.41 -7.90 1.92
CA LYS A 55 8.98 -8.49 3.13
C LYS A 55 8.00 -9.48 3.74
N LEU A 56 8.44 -10.73 3.86
CA LEU A 56 7.65 -11.82 4.46
C LEU A 56 7.97 -11.99 5.95
N PRO A 57 7.03 -12.53 6.74
CA PRO A 57 7.32 -12.99 8.08
C PRO A 57 8.49 -13.97 8.11
N TYR A 58 9.28 -13.94 9.17
CA TYR A 58 10.40 -14.84 9.34
C TYR A 58 10.56 -15.26 10.81
N THR A 59 11.17 -16.42 11.03
CA THR A 59 11.48 -16.93 12.36
C THR A 59 12.85 -16.44 12.79
N ARG A 60 12.93 -15.93 14.02
CA ARG A 60 14.18 -15.57 14.71
C ARG A 60 14.42 -16.55 15.83
N VAL A 61 15.64 -17.07 15.92
CA VAL A 61 16.08 -17.90 17.05
C VAL A 61 16.71 -16.99 18.10
N ASN A 62 16.23 -17.08 19.33
CA ASN A 62 16.74 -16.33 20.48
C ASN A 62 17.96 -17.03 21.11
N ALA A 63 18.68 -16.33 21.98
CA ALA A 63 19.89 -16.85 22.64
C ALA A 63 19.63 -18.07 23.55
N ASP A 64 18.39 -18.22 24.03
CA ASP A 64 17.97 -19.37 24.87
C ASP A 64 17.47 -20.56 24.03
N GLY A 65 17.54 -20.47 22.70
CA GLY A 65 17.05 -21.50 21.78
C GLY A 65 15.55 -21.43 21.46
N SER A 66 14.80 -20.54 22.09
CA SER A 66 13.40 -20.29 21.74
C SER A 66 13.29 -19.59 20.37
N THR A 67 12.12 -19.60 19.77
CA THR A 67 11.89 -18.97 18.48
C THR A 67 10.75 -17.95 18.56
N ASP A 68 10.95 -16.80 17.92
CA ASP A 68 9.93 -15.79 17.70
C ASP A 68 9.60 -15.69 16.21
N THR A 69 8.34 -15.44 15.88
CA THR A 69 7.95 -15.04 14.52
C THR A 69 7.91 -13.52 14.44
N VAL A 70 8.79 -12.96 13.63
CA VAL A 70 8.81 -11.53 13.31
C VAL A 70 7.91 -11.30 12.12
N GLN A 71 6.90 -10.46 12.29
CA GLN A 71 5.91 -10.09 11.28
C GLN A 71 5.57 -8.60 11.42
N GLY A 72 4.50 -8.11 10.83
CA GLY A 72 4.14 -6.69 10.86
C GLY A 72 4.29 -6.04 9.48
N PHE A 73 4.28 -6.82 8.40
CA PHE A 73 4.66 -6.31 7.07
C PHE A 73 3.47 -6.15 6.12
N SER A 74 2.55 -7.09 6.05
CA SER A 74 1.46 -7.07 5.07
C SER A 74 0.14 -7.59 5.63
N GLY A 75 -0.97 -7.11 5.05
CA GLY A 75 -2.28 -7.75 5.17
C GLY A 75 -2.41 -8.93 4.20
N ILE A 76 -3.63 -9.39 4.00
CA ILE A 76 -3.97 -10.48 3.07
C ILE A 76 -4.13 -9.89 1.67
N LYS A 77 -3.57 -10.54 0.65
CA LYS A 77 -3.73 -10.15 -0.76
C LYS A 77 -5.20 -10.17 -1.21
N SER A 78 -5.54 -9.40 -2.22
CA SER A 78 -6.84 -9.46 -2.89
C SER A 78 -7.00 -10.77 -3.67
N SER A 79 -8.23 -11.08 -4.06
CA SER A 79 -8.44 -12.01 -5.17
C SER A 79 -7.85 -11.42 -6.47
N ALA A 80 -7.47 -12.29 -7.39
CA ALA A 80 -7.06 -11.90 -8.73
C ALA A 80 -8.22 -11.20 -9.47
N THR A 81 -7.90 -10.22 -10.31
CA THR A 81 -8.88 -9.63 -11.22
C THR A 81 -9.34 -10.67 -12.27
N GLY A 82 -10.45 -10.38 -12.94
CA GLY A 82 -10.76 -11.06 -14.20
C GLY A 82 -9.72 -10.76 -15.27
N SER A 83 -9.88 -11.41 -16.42
CA SER A 83 -8.98 -11.25 -17.57
C SER A 83 -8.97 -9.81 -18.11
N LEU A 84 -7.78 -9.23 -18.19
CA LEU A 84 -7.51 -7.90 -18.70
C LEU A 84 -6.70 -8.04 -19.99
N THR A 85 -7.30 -7.75 -21.14
CA THR A 85 -6.64 -7.95 -22.43
C THR A 85 -5.99 -6.67 -22.93
N VAL A 86 -4.69 -6.73 -23.21
CA VAL A 86 -3.92 -5.75 -23.96
C VAL A 86 -3.68 -6.34 -25.36
N ASN A 87 -4.09 -5.66 -26.43
CA ASN A 87 -4.02 -6.17 -27.80
C ASN A 87 -3.80 -5.07 -28.85
N GLY A 88 -3.04 -4.04 -28.54
CA GLY A 88 -2.76 -2.92 -29.44
C GLY A 88 -1.79 -3.23 -30.59
N GLY A 89 -1.17 -4.41 -30.61
CA GLY A 89 -0.19 -4.82 -31.64
C GLY A 89 1.14 -4.05 -31.56
N THR A 90 1.35 -3.23 -30.53
CA THR A 90 2.49 -2.30 -30.43
C THR A 90 3.38 -2.53 -29.24
N GLY A 91 3.00 -3.39 -28.30
CA GLY A 91 3.73 -3.56 -27.03
C GLY A 91 3.78 -2.29 -26.17
N LEU A 92 2.80 -1.39 -26.33
CA LEU A 92 2.72 -0.12 -25.61
C LEU A 92 1.59 -0.11 -24.57
N GLY A 93 1.09 -1.26 -24.17
CA GLY A 93 -0.03 -1.40 -23.26
C GLY A 93 0.24 -0.91 -21.85
N SER A 94 -0.83 -0.62 -21.12
CA SER A 94 -0.82 -0.29 -19.70
C SER A 94 -2.10 -0.78 -19.03
N ILE A 95 -2.07 -0.90 -17.69
CA ILE A 95 -3.25 -1.28 -16.90
C ILE A 95 -3.36 -0.30 -15.74
N ALA A 96 -4.42 0.51 -15.74
CA ALA A 96 -4.78 1.35 -14.61
C ALA A 96 -5.44 0.47 -13.53
N VAL A 97 -4.97 0.58 -12.29
CA VAL A 97 -5.43 -0.24 -11.15
C VAL A 97 -5.74 0.63 -9.95
N SER A 98 -6.74 0.22 -9.18
CA SER A 98 -7.07 0.84 -7.90
C SER A 98 -7.74 -0.14 -6.95
N VAL A 99 -7.61 0.12 -5.65
CA VAL A 99 -8.34 -0.54 -4.57
C VAL A 99 -8.89 0.53 -3.63
N ALA A 100 -9.89 0.17 -2.82
CA ALA A 100 -10.30 1.04 -1.73
C ALA A 100 -9.15 1.22 -0.73
N ALA A 101 -8.93 2.45 -0.28
CA ALA A 101 -7.91 2.75 0.72
C ALA A 101 -8.18 1.99 2.02
N ILE A 102 -7.13 1.38 2.58
CA ILE A 102 -7.21 0.61 3.82
C ILE A 102 -6.56 1.44 4.93
N ARG A 103 -7.33 1.73 5.97
CA ARG A 103 -6.81 2.46 7.14
C ARG A 103 -5.64 1.69 7.77
N GLY A 104 -4.50 2.36 7.93
CA GLY A 104 -3.27 1.76 8.43
C GLY A 104 -2.37 1.13 7.37
N ALA A 105 -2.79 1.07 6.11
CA ALA A 105 -1.90 0.76 5.00
C ALA A 105 -1.10 2.02 4.61
N PHE A 106 0.19 1.85 4.42
CA PHE A 106 1.12 2.89 3.96
C PHE A 106 1.71 2.58 2.60
N GLY A 107 1.43 1.40 2.07
CA GLY A 107 1.83 0.98 0.74
C GLY A 107 0.94 -0.12 0.19
N TYR A 108 1.06 -0.32 -1.11
CA TYR A 108 0.33 -1.33 -1.88
C TYR A 108 1.30 -1.99 -2.85
N ALA A 109 1.42 -3.32 -2.74
CA ALA A 109 2.20 -4.13 -3.65
C ALA A 109 1.29 -4.69 -4.75
N TRP A 110 1.66 -4.46 -6.00
CA TRP A 110 0.90 -4.84 -7.19
C TRP A 110 1.59 -5.98 -7.91
N TYR A 111 0.89 -7.09 -8.05
CA TYR A 111 1.32 -8.28 -8.77
C TYR A 111 0.61 -8.33 -10.11
N LEU A 112 1.35 -8.56 -11.17
CA LEU A 112 0.86 -8.59 -12.56
C LEU A 112 1.40 -9.83 -13.27
N GLY A 113 0.55 -10.50 -13.98
CA GLY A 113 0.93 -11.69 -14.79
C GLY A 113 -0.28 -12.32 -15.45
N THR A 114 -0.10 -13.51 -15.98
CA THR A 114 -1.23 -14.38 -16.36
C THR A 114 -1.86 -14.94 -15.10
N ALA A 115 -3.16 -15.22 -15.14
CA ALA A 115 -3.89 -15.72 -13.99
C ALA A 115 -3.22 -16.98 -13.39
N GLY A 116 -2.90 -16.92 -12.08
CA GLY A 116 -2.18 -17.94 -11.34
C GLY A 116 -0.65 -17.93 -11.52
N SER A 117 -0.10 -16.86 -12.10
CA SER A 117 1.34 -16.65 -12.25
C SER A 117 1.69 -15.16 -12.13
N GLU A 118 0.98 -14.46 -11.25
CA GLU A 118 1.21 -13.05 -10.99
C GLU A 118 2.51 -12.87 -10.22
N THR A 119 3.33 -11.91 -10.66
CA THR A 119 4.59 -11.54 -10.02
C THR A 119 4.62 -10.06 -9.68
N LEU A 120 5.41 -9.69 -8.68
CA LEU A 120 5.49 -8.31 -8.18
C LEU A 120 5.98 -7.35 -9.27
N ALA A 121 5.13 -6.42 -9.67
CA ALA A 121 5.41 -5.44 -10.72
C ALA A 121 5.63 -4.03 -10.18
N ALA A 122 4.98 -3.66 -9.08
CA ALA A 122 5.13 -2.33 -8.49
C ALA A 122 4.83 -2.32 -7.00
N ILE A 123 5.42 -1.36 -6.27
CA ILE A 123 5.04 -0.98 -4.91
C ILE A 123 4.77 0.52 -4.92
N THR A 124 3.62 0.93 -4.39
CA THR A 124 3.18 2.33 -4.37
C THR A 124 2.71 2.74 -2.98
N GLY A 125 2.84 4.01 -2.63
CA GLY A 125 2.26 4.57 -1.41
C GLY A 125 0.76 4.89 -1.55
N ALA A 126 0.25 4.90 -2.79
CA ALA A 126 -1.15 5.19 -3.08
C ALA A 126 -1.92 3.90 -3.44
N PRO A 127 -3.23 3.82 -3.13
CA PRO A 127 -4.08 2.68 -3.47
C PRO A 127 -4.48 2.66 -4.96
N ALA A 128 -3.85 3.46 -5.81
CA ALA A 128 -4.07 3.51 -7.24
C ALA A 128 -2.77 3.79 -8.00
N THR A 129 -2.62 3.19 -9.17
CA THR A 129 -1.48 3.41 -10.07
C THR A 129 -1.79 2.96 -11.49
N THR A 130 -0.85 3.20 -12.41
CA THR A 130 -0.87 2.61 -13.75
C THR A 130 0.35 1.72 -13.92
N LEU A 131 0.11 0.42 -14.08
CA LEU A 131 1.12 -0.58 -14.37
C LEU A 131 1.53 -0.46 -15.85
N LYS A 132 2.77 -0.06 -16.09
CA LYS A 132 3.30 0.24 -17.42
C LYS A 132 4.29 -0.80 -17.92
N TYR A 133 4.82 -1.61 -17.03
CA TYR A 133 5.85 -2.61 -17.31
C TYR A 133 5.40 -3.97 -16.80
N SER A 134 5.84 -5.03 -17.46
CA SER A 134 5.71 -6.38 -16.92
C SER A 134 6.51 -6.50 -15.62
N ALA A 135 6.20 -7.49 -14.79
CA ALA A 135 6.98 -7.73 -13.58
C ALA A 135 8.46 -7.98 -13.90
N ALA A 136 8.76 -8.73 -14.97
CA ALA A 136 10.12 -9.00 -15.42
C ALA A 136 10.87 -7.71 -15.82
N ASP A 137 10.21 -6.82 -16.58
CA ASP A 137 10.80 -5.53 -16.98
C ASP A 137 11.02 -4.59 -15.79
N ALA A 138 10.16 -4.70 -14.76
CA ALA A 138 10.31 -3.97 -13.50
C ALA A 138 11.36 -4.60 -12.56
N GLY A 139 11.94 -5.75 -12.92
CA GLY A 139 12.91 -6.50 -12.11
C GLY A 139 12.28 -7.31 -10.97
N GLY A 140 10.98 -7.51 -10.99
CA GLY A 140 10.26 -8.30 -10.00
C GLY A 140 10.32 -9.80 -10.31
N THR A 141 10.55 -10.60 -9.28
CA THR A 141 10.62 -12.06 -9.37
C THR A 141 9.73 -12.77 -8.34
N GLN A 142 9.22 -12.05 -7.36
CA GLN A 142 8.41 -12.65 -6.30
C GLN A 142 7.00 -12.98 -6.82
N SER A 143 6.62 -14.27 -6.77
CA SER A 143 5.24 -14.70 -7.00
C SER A 143 4.33 -14.26 -5.84
N ASP A 144 3.07 -13.98 -6.14
CA ASP A 144 2.03 -13.72 -5.15
C ASP A 144 1.71 -14.93 -4.27
N ASP A 145 2.06 -16.15 -4.69
CA ASP A 145 1.83 -17.39 -3.96
C ASP A 145 2.62 -17.47 -2.64
N VAL A 146 3.73 -16.74 -2.53
CA VAL A 146 4.53 -16.72 -1.29
C VAL A 146 3.97 -15.76 -0.23
N LEU A 147 2.98 -14.93 -0.59
CA LEU A 147 2.35 -14.03 0.37
C LEU A 147 1.57 -14.82 1.43
N PRO A 148 1.57 -14.34 2.69
CA PRO A 148 0.81 -14.99 3.74
C PRO A 148 -0.69 -15.09 3.41
N SER A 149 -1.28 -16.24 3.71
CA SER A 149 -2.73 -16.46 3.59
C SER A 149 -3.53 -15.86 4.76
N SER A 150 -2.84 -15.40 5.79
CA SER A 150 -3.42 -14.71 6.96
C SER A 150 -2.83 -13.31 7.09
N ASP A 151 -3.54 -12.44 7.78
CA ASP A 151 -3.05 -11.09 8.06
C ASP A 151 -1.83 -11.14 9.00
N THR A 152 -0.71 -10.63 8.51
CA THR A 152 0.55 -10.54 9.25
C THR A 152 0.97 -9.09 9.48
N SER A 153 0.04 -8.14 9.39
CA SER A 153 0.31 -6.71 9.50
C SER A 153 0.58 -6.23 10.93
N GLN A 154 0.29 -7.06 11.94
CA GLN A 154 0.56 -6.75 13.34
C GLN A 154 1.75 -7.56 13.86
N ASN A 155 2.55 -6.96 14.74
CA ASN A 155 3.70 -7.61 15.36
C ASN A 155 3.76 -7.30 16.87
N ALA A 156 3.37 -8.26 17.68
CA ALA A 156 3.37 -8.12 19.14
C ALA A 156 4.77 -7.94 19.75
N LEU A 157 5.84 -8.22 18.99
CA LEU A 157 7.23 -8.06 19.43
C LEU A 157 7.74 -6.59 19.28
N HIS A 158 6.99 -5.74 18.61
CA HIS A 158 7.36 -4.36 18.34
C HIS A 158 6.46 -3.38 19.11
N PHE A 159 7.02 -2.25 19.50
CA PHE A 159 6.25 -1.15 20.07
C PHE A 159 5.39 -0.49 18.98
N ASN A 160 4.25 0.07 19.41
CA ASN A 160 3.45 0.93 18.55
C ASN A 160 4.20 2.23 18.26
N GLY A 161 4.46 2.50 16.99
CA GLY A 161 5.07 3.74 16.55
C GLY A 161 4.06 4.90 16.45
N LEU A 162 4.54 6.09 16.11
CA LEU A 162 3.70 7.29 15.97
C LEU A 162 2.58 7.09 14.93
N LEU A 163 2.92 6.52 13.77
CA LEU A 163 1.95 6.27 12.71
C LEU A 163 0.86 5.29 13.15
N SER A 164 1.24 4.25 13.88
CA SER A 164 0.31 3.29 14.47
C SER A 164 -0.68 3.98 15.41
N GLN A 165 -0.21 4.92 16.23
CA GLN A 165 -1.09 5.68 17.12
C GLN A 165 -2.07 6.58 16.35
N ILE A 166 -1.61 7.24 15.28
CA ILE A 166 -2.46 8.13 14.47
C ILE A 166 -3.60 7.36 13.81
N VAL A 167 -3.33 6.15 13.30
CA VAL A 167 -4.36 5.34 12.61
C VAL A 167 -5.31 4.62 13.57
N THR A 168 -4.99 4.52 14.86
CA THR A 168 -5.85 3.89 15.88
C THR A 168 -7.14 4.68 16.03
N SER A 169 -8.28 3.99 16.02
CA SER A 169 -9.57 4.62 16.27
C SER A 169 -9.65 5.15 17.71
N GLY A 170 -10.12 6.39 17.88
CA GLY A 170 -10.23 7.03 19.21
C GLY A 170 -8.92 7.60 19.75
N SER A 171 -7.81 7.54 19.02
CA SER A 171 -6.53 8.14 19.44
C SER A 171 -6.54 9.67 19.43
N GLY A 172 -7.54 10.29 18.80
CA GLY A 172 -7.56 11.73 18.51
C GLY A 172 -6.67 12.14 17.33
N GLY A 173 -5.90 11.22 16.75
CA GLY A 173 -5.10 11.48 15.55
C GLY A 173 -5.96 11.75 14.33
N TYR A 174 -5.57 12.71 13.51
CA TYR A 174 -6.18 12.94 12.20
C TYR A 174 -5.45 12.11 11.15
N TRP A 175 -6.20 11.32 10.42
CA TRP A 175 -5.70 10.52 9.30
C TRP A 175 -6.63 10.68 8.10
N ALA A 176 -6.07 10.98 6.96
CA ALA A 176 -6.77 11.04 5.70
C ALA A 176 -5.93 10.39 4.60
N ASP A 177 -6.57 9.56 3.78
CA ASP A 177 -5.96 9.01 2.57
C ASP A 177 -6.48 9.79 1.37
N LEU A 178 -5.57 10.34 0.58
CA LEU A 178 -5.90 11.11 -0.62
C LEU A 178 -6.03 10.24 -1.87
N GLY A 179 -5.86 8.92 -1.73
CA GLY A 179 -5.94 8.00 -2.88
C GLY A 179 -4.90 8.26 -3.96
N GLY A 180 -3.80 8.94 -3.63
CA GLY A 180 -2.79 9.40 -4.60
C GLY A 180 -3.15 10.71 -5.31
N ALA A 181 -4.23 11.37 -4.93
CA ALA A 181 -4.54 12.70 -5.44
C ALA A 181 -3.54 13.75 -4.95
N ALA A 182 -3.27 14.75 -5.78
CA ALA A 182 -2.47 15.89 -5.36
C ALA A 182 -3.22 16.75 -4.35
N LEU A 183 -2.47 17.44 -3.48
CA LEU A 183 -3.03 18.43 -2.57
C LEU A 183 -3.77 19.52 -3.36
N THR A 184 -4.91 19.95 -2.85
CA THR A 184 -5.76 20.96 -3.48
C THR A 184 -5.64 22.32 -2.80
N THR A 185 -5.70 23.40 -3.57
CA THR A 185 -5.75 24.76 -3.00
C THR A 185 -7.12 25.02 -2.39
N SER A 186 -7.14 25.58 -1.17
CA SER A 186 -8.39 26.02 -0.54
C SER A 186 -8.80 27.41 -1.04
N GLY A 187 -10.01 27.50 -1.58
CA GLY A 187 -10.61 28.75 -2.01
C GLY A 187 -9.93 29.43 -3.21
N SER A 188 -10.53 30.45 -3.75
CA SER A 188 -9.98 31.21 -4.87
C SER A 188 -8.93 32.22 -4.38
N GLY A 189 -7.66 31.85 -4.48
CA GLY A 189 -6.54 32.79 -4.35
C GLY A 189 -6.03 33.11 -2.96
N THR A 190 -6.42 32.34 -1.94
CA THR A 190 -5.98 32.56 -0.54
C THR A 190 -4.70 31.83 -0.14
N GLY A 191 -4.15 31.00 -1.00
CA GLY A 191 -2.87 30.28 -0.75
C GLY A 191 -2.95 29.17 0.31
N GLY A 192 -4.14 28.78 0.76
CA GLY A 192 -4.33 27.64 1.66
C GLY A 192 -4.32 26.31 0.92
N ILE A 193 -4.15 25.22 1.67
CA ILE A 193 -4.27 23.83 1.19
C ILE A 193 -5.46 23.21 1.90
N ALA A 194 -6.45 22.75 1.14
CA ALA A 194 -7.75 22.28 1.66
C ALA A 194 -7.59 21.15 2.68
N GLU A 195 -6.66 20.23 2.46
CA GLU A 195 -6.39 19.08 3.32
C GLU A 195 -5.78 19.53 4.67
N PHE A 196 -4.92 20.55 4.68
CA PHE A 196 -4.38 21.12 5.90
C PHE A 196 -5.41 21.91 6.68
N ASP A 197 -6.24 22.69 5.98
CA ASP A 197 -7.34 23.42 6.60
C ASP A 197 -8.33 22.45 7.27
N ALA A 198 -8.62 21.31 6.62
CA ALA A 198 -9.44 20.25 7.19
C ALA A 198 -8.80 19.61 8.43
N ALA A 199 -7.50 19.34 8.41
CA ALA A 199 -6.77 18.78 9.55
C ALA A 199 -6.75 19.76 10.74
N ILE A 200 -6.45 21.03 10.51
CA ILE A 200 -6.43 22.09 11.55
C ILE A 200 -7.84 22.28 12.12
N THR A 201 -8.87 22.28 11.26
CA THR A 201 -10.27 22.39 11.68
C THR A 201 -10.66 21.21 12.57
N SER A 202 -10.33 19.98 12.18
CA SER A 202 -10.59 18.78 12.96
C SER A 202 -9.88 18.85 14.32
N PHE A 203 -8.61 19.26 14.34
CA PHE A 203 -7.86 19.42 15.59
C PHE A 203 -8.53 20.44 16.52
N TYR A 204 -8.90 21.62 16.01
CA TYR A 204 -9.57 22.65 16.79
C TYR A 204 -10.93 22.19 17.31
N GLN A 205 -11.71 21.49 16.49
CA GLN A 205 -13.02 20.96 16.92
C GLN A 205 -12.90 19.98 18.07
N ASN A 206 -11.87 19.11 18.04
CA ASN A 206 -11.66 18.08 19.06
C ASN A 206 -11.03 18.63 20.34
N TYR A 207 -10.07 19.55 20.25
CA TYR A 207 -9.24 19.98 21.38
C TYR A 207 -9.43 21.43 21.77
N ARG A 208 -10.10 22.24 20.96
CA ARG A 208 -10.24 23.71 21.14
C ARG A 208 -8.90 24.44 21.22
N LEU A 209 -7.87 23.86 20.61
CA LEU A 209 -6.50 24.39 20.57
C LEU A 209 -6.06 24.52 19.11
N VAL A 210 -5.10 25.39 18.86
CA VAL A 210 -4.41 25.50 17.58
C VAL A 210 -3.08 24.75 17.71
N PRO A 211 -2.67 23.91 16.74
CA PRO A 211 -1.40 23.22 16.83
C PRO A 211 -0.22 24.20 16.77
N ASP A 212 0.75 24.04 17.67
CA ASP A 212 1.97 24.84 17.70
C ASP A 212 2.97 24.38 16.62
N LEU A 213 2.88 23.14 16.20
CA LEU A 213 3.80 22.52 15.24
C LEU A 213 3.06 21.54 14.33
N ILE A 214 3.30 21.65 13.04
CA ILE A 214 2.89 20.68 12.03
C ILE A 214 4.15 20.07 11.44
N VAL A 215 4.27 18.73 11.51
CA VAL A 215 5.36 17.96 10.89
C VAL A 215 4.82 17.29 9.64
N MET A 216 5.48 17.51 8.52
CA MET A 216 5.13 16.96 7.20
C MET A 216 6.21 16.01 6.71
#